data_b9eba25b8f9b09ae200f38d8cc138045
#
_entry.id   b9eba25b8f9b09ae200f38d8cc138045
#
_cell.length_a   1.000
_cell.length_b   1.000
_cell.length_c   1.000
_cell.angle_alpha   90.00
_cell.angle_beta   90.00
_cell.angle_gamma   90.00
#
_symmetry.space_group_name_H-M   'P 1'
#
loop_
_entity.id
_entity.type
_entity.pdbx_description
1 polymer ?
#
loop_
_entity_poly.entity_id
_entity_poly.type
_entity_poly.pdbx_seq_one_letter_code
_entity_poly.pdbx_strand_id
1 'polypeptide(L)'
;MRGHILLWFRMALWLGPVAALCAWIGSSALPSPVAGGKGGSFCSAASAGARSAPPGPRLLLKVRANPGDPIQTVPGMPPVLDAGNLYSGTAPDRLSPAVGGALSRVYVPNRRSNSVYVIDPSTLAMVDRFPVGASPQHVVPSWDLKTLWVANNGARRSSGSLTPIDPKTGKPGNAIPVDDPYNLYFTPDGRAAIVVAERHKRLDFRDPQTMALQQSIEAPNCSGINHADFSIDGRYVIFTCEFRGGGLVKIDLVNRKVLGYLRFPKRGMPQDIRISPDGMRFYVADMHADGVYVVDGDSFTETDFIPTGIGTHGLYPSRDGKELYVANRGSHSTRGKPHGKGSIVVLDFATGKVEHTWPIPGGGSPDMGNVSVDGKQLWLSGRFDNVVYDINTADGSVKSIPVGQEPHGLTVWPQPGRLSLGHTGNMR
;
A
#
# COMPACT_ATOMS: atom_id res chain seq x y z
N MET A 1 0.85 -64.75 12.05
CA MET A 1 -0.60 -65.04 11.98
C MET A 1 -1.25 -63.78 11.49
N ARG A 2 -1.53 -63.71 10.22
CA ARG A 2 -2.85 -63.72 9.54
C ARG A 2 -3.75 -62.60 10.09
N GLY A 3 -4.32 -61.64 9.36
CA GLY A 3 -4.67 -61.72 7.96
C GLY A 3 -5.09 -60.35 7.39
N HIS A 4 -5.07 -60.33 6.08
CA HIS A 4 -5.53 -59.32 5.17
C HIS A 4 -7.03 -59.16 5.17
N ILE A 5 -7.55 -57.93 4.98
CA ILE A 5 -8.85 -57.72 4.27
C ILE A 5 -8.67 -56.53 3.32
N LEU A 6 -8.69 -56.82 2.02
CA LEU A 6 -8.98 -55.92 0.93
C LEU A 6 -10.52 -55.73 0.85
N LEU A 7 -10.97 -54.52 0.61
CA LEU A 7 -12.29 -54.27 0.04
C LEU A 7 -12.22 -53.25 -1.11
N TRP A 8 -12.53 -53.74 -2.27
CA TRP A 8 -12.85 -53.03 -3.51
C TRP A 8 -14.26 -52.50 -3.45
N PHE A 9 -14.53 -51.32 -4.03
CA PHE A 9 -15.79 -50.98 -4.75
C PHE A 9 -15.66 -49.60 -5.41
N ARG A 10 -15.59 -49.57 -6.66
CA ARG A 10 -16.53 -49.43 -7.82
C ARG A 10 -16.70 -47.99 -8.26
N MET A 11 -16.13 -47.73 -9.45
CA MET A 11 -16.49 -46.66 -10.38
C MET A 11 -17.97 -46.79 -10.78
N ALA A 12 -18.65 -45.66 -10.88
CA ALA A 12 -19.85 -45.54 -11.71
C ALA A 12 -19.68 -44.31 -12.63
N LEU A 13 -19.49 -44.62 -13.90
CA LEU A 13 -19.67 -43.71 -15.02
C LEU A 13 -21.14 -43.41 -15.22
N TRP A 14 -21.48 -42.14 -15.41
CA TRP A 14 -22.72 -41.75 -16.07
C TRP A 14 -22.41 -40.89 -17.28
N LEU A 15 -22.76 -41.44 -18.47
CA LEU A 15 -22.73 -40.82 -19.79
C LEU A 15 -24.17 -40.40 -20.18
N GLY A 16 -24.31 -39.20 -20.72
CA GLY A 16 -25.25 -38.87 -21.76
C GLY A 16 -26.40 -37.90 -21.40
N PRO A 17 -27.06 -37.31 -22.40
CA PRO A 17 -26.68 -37.15 -23.81
C PRO A 17 -26.64 -35.70 -24.33
N VAL A 18 -25.99 -35.55 -25.48
CA VAL A 18 -25.98 -34.42 -26.41
C VAL A 18 -27.34 -34.19 -27.04
N ALA A 19 -27.82 -32.96 -27.11
CA ALA A 19 -28.86 -32.57 -28.06
C ALA A 19 -28.40 -31.32 -28.81
N ALA A 20 -28.12 -31.54 -30.09
CA ALA A 20 -27.95 -30.50 -31.10
C ALA A 20 -29.32 -30.13 -31.66
N LEU A 21 -29.57 -28.83 -31.89
CA LEU A 21 -30.54 -28.38 -32.90
C LEU A 21 -30.16 -27.00 -33.44
N CYS A 22 -29.70 -27.00 -34.63
CA CYS A 22 -30.18 -26.40 -35.88
C CYS A 22 -30.29 -24.89 -35.98
N ALA A 23 -29.51 -24.42 -36.93
CA ALA A 23 -29.50 -23.12 -37.58
C ALA A 23 -30.87 -22.77 -38.21
N TRP A 24 -31.17 -21.48 -38.23
CA TRP A 24 -32.06 -20.89 -39.23
C TRP A 24 -31.37 -19.70 -39.89
N ILE A 25 -31.13 -19.83 -41.21
CA ILE A 25 -30.72 -18.83 -42.16
C ILE A 25 -31.98 -18.15 -42.69
N GLY A 26 -32.01 -16.84 -42.64
CA GLY A 26 -33.05 -16.05 -43.28
C GLY A 26 -32.46 -14.85 -43.99
N SER A 27 -32.22 -15.00 -45.28
CA SER A 27 -31.80 -13.97 -46.25
C SER A 27 -33.02 -13.30 -46.84
N SER A 28 -33.03 -11.97 -46.98
CA SER A 28 -33.72 -11.22 -48.05
C SER A 28 -33.31 -9.73 -47.95
N ALA A 29 -32.49 -9.30 -48.85
CA ALA A 29 -32.74 -8.61 -50.14
C ALA A 29 -33.16 -7.15 -50.01
N LEU A 30 -32.24 -6.31 -50.43
CA LEU A 30 -32.44 -4.87 -50.79
C LEU A 30 -33.38 -4.69 -51.97
N PRO A 31 -33.95 -3.50 -52.16
CA PRO A 31 -33.68 -2.76 -53.40
C PRO A 31 -33.34 -1.27 -53.23
N SER A 32 -32.45 -0.80 -54.07
CA SER A 32 -32.25 0.61 -54.49
C SER A 32 -32.74 0.71 -55.95
N PRO A 33 -32.72 1.84 -56.66
CA PRO A 33 -32.98 3.26 -56.32
C PRO A 33 -33.99 3.88 -57.32
N VAL A 34 -34.47 5.06 -57.01
CA VAL A 34 -34.94 6.00 -58.10
C VAL A 34 -34.62 7.45 -57.74
N ALA A 35 -34.04 8.12 -58.70
CA ALA A 35 -33.67 9.51 -58.70
C ALA A 35 -34.84 10.47 -59.05
N GLY A 36 -34.75 11.69 -58.61
CA GLY A 36 -35.35 12.83 -59.28
C GLY A 36 -35.99 13.88 -58.41
N GLY A 37 -35.54 15.13 -58.48
CA GLY A 37 -36.40 16.28 -58.22
C GLY A 37 -35.78 17.41 -57.42
N LYS A 38 -35.41 18.45 -58.10
CA LYS A 38 -34.91 19.76 -57.67
C LYS A 38 -35.87 20.50 -56.73
N GLY A 39 -35.30 21.27 -55.75
CA GLY A 39 -36.02 22.32 -55.04
C GLY A 39 -35.20 22.85 -53.88
N GLY A 40 -34.58 24.01 -54.07
CA GLY A 40 -33.80 24.66 -53.05
C GLY A 40 -34.64 25.32 -51.95
N SER A 41 -34.10 25.30 -50.75
CA SER A 41 -34.42 26.32 -49.74
C SER A 41 -33.28 26.36 -48.73
N PHE A 42 -32.71 27.53 -48.59
CA PHE A 42 -31.70 27.85 -47.59
C PHE A 42 -32.29 27.77 -46.21
N CYS A 43 -31.87 26.82 -45.38
CA CYS A 43 -32.02 26.90 -43.94
C CYS A 43 -30.65 27.01 -43.30
N SER A 44 -30.40 28.15 -42.72
CA SER A 44 -29.27 28.53 -41.88
C SER A 44 -29.11 27.49 -40.76
N ALA A 45 -27.99 26.76 -40.77
CA ALA A 45 -27.60 25.89 -39.63
C ALA A 45 -27.13 26.80 -38.48
N ALA A 46 -27.98 26.96 -37.47
CA ALA A 46 -27.57 27.51 -36.20
C ALA A 46 -26.52 26.53 -35.60
N SER A 47 -25.27 26.98 -35.46
CA SER A 47 -24.22 26.30 -34.71
C SER A 47 -24.69 26.12 -33.27
N ALA A 48 -25.06 24.90 -32.90
CA ALA A 48 -25.24 24.53 -31.51
C ALA A 48 -23.87 24.66 -30.82
N GLY A 49 -23.69 25.76 -30.11
CA GLY A 49 -22.53 25.96 -29.26
C GLY A 49 -22.40 24.76 -28.31
N ALA A 50 -21.30 24.05 -28.42
CA ALA A 50 -20.91 23.03 -27.45
C ALA A 50 -20.88 23.72 -26.06
N ARG A 51 -21.89 23.44 -25.25
CA ARG A 51 -21.85 23.80 -23.82
C ARG A 51 -20.67 23.03 -23.24
N SER A 52 -19.56 23.74 -22.97
CA SER A 52 -18.48 23.23 -22.14
C SER A 52 -19.11 22.75 -20.83
N ALA A 53 -18.87 21.48 -20.49
CA ALA A 53 -19.22 20.97 -19.17
C ALA A 53 -18.67 21.92 -18.10
N PRO A 54 -19.44 22.21 -17.04
CA PRO A 54 -18.92 23.05 -15.97
C PRO A 54 -17.61 22.44 -15.46
N PRO A 55 -16.56 23.26 -15.21
CA PRO A 55 -15.33 22.77 -14.66
C PRO A 55 -15.67 22.03 -13.36
N GLY A 56 -15.30 20.77 -13.28
CA GLY A 56 -15.44 19.98 -12.05
C GLY A 56 -14.81 20.74 -10.88
N PRO A 57 -15.20 20.47 -9.63
CA PRO A 57 -14.69 21.20 -8.48
C PRO A 57 -13.17 21.20 -8.54
N ARG A 58 -12.58 22.37 -8.70
CA ARG A 58 -11.14 22.58 -8.69
C ARG A 58 -10.60 22.03 -7.37
N LEU A 59 -9.76 20.99 -7.43
CA LEU A 59 -9.01 20.40 -6.31
C LEU A 59 -7.99 21.44 -5.78
N LEU A 60 -8.47 22.44 -5.06
CA LEU A 60 -7.67 23.58 -4.60
C LEU A 60 -7.17 23.37 -3.17
N LEU A 61 -6.40 22.29 -2.93
CA LEU A 61 -5.56 22.23 -1.75
C LEU A 61 -4.10 22.32 -2.23
N LYS A 62 -3.65 23.51 -2.59
CA LYS A 62 -2.22 23.77 -2.80
C LYS A 62 -1.53 23.80 -1.44
N VAL A 63 -0.47 23.01 -1.32
CA VAL A 63 0.36 22.93 -0.11
C VAL A 63 1.15 24.21 0.10
N ARG A 64 1.62 24.82 -1.01
CA ARG A 64 2.41 26.08 -1.02
C ARG A 64 1.98 26.96 -2.17
N ALA A 65 2.09 28.29 -1.98
CA ALA A 65 1.93 29.23 -3.08
C ALA A 65 3.18 29.22 -3.97
N ASN A 66 4.40 29.15 -3.37
CA ASN A 66 5.68 29.08 -4.08
C ASN A 66 6.63 28.08 -3.42
N PRO A 67 7.61 27.51 -4.15
CA PRO A 67 8.72 26.78 -3.55
C PRO A 67 9.46 27.63 -2.50
N GLY A 68 9.66 27.09 -1.30
CA GLY A 68 10.34 27.81 -0.21
C GLY A 68 9.40 28.55 0.77
N ASP A 69 8.12 28.68 0.45
CA ASP A 69 7.17 29.25 1.42
C ASP A 69 7.04 28.33 2.65
N PRO A 70 6.87 28.90 3.86
CA PRO A 70 6.61 28.14 5.07
C PRO A 70 5.36 27.26 4.90
N ILE A 71 5.46 26.00 5.36
CA ILE A 71 4.34 25.06 5.29
C ILE A 71 3.41 25.33 6.48
N GLN A 72 2.18 25.72 6.17
CA GLN A 72 1.13 25.85 7.15
C GLN A 72 0.45 24.50 7.37
N THR A 73 0.77 23.87 8.51
CA THR A 73 0.18 22.58 8.88
C THR A 73 -1.26 22.74 9.39
N VAL A 74 -2.03 21.65 9.30
CA VAL A 74 -3.37 21.60 9.94
C VAL A 74 -3.26 21.80 11.46
N PRO A 75 -4.30 22.39 12.10
CA PRO A 75 -4.29 22.59 13.55
C PRO A 75 -4.06 21.29 14.34
N GLY A 76 -3.08 21.29 15.23
CA GLY A 76 -2.71 20.14 16.05
C GLY A 76 -1.60 19.26 15.47
N MET A 77 -1.29 19.38 14.19
CA MET A 77 -0.13 18.72 13.60
C MET A 77 1.16 19.42 14.05
N PRO A 78 2.20 18.69 14.50
CA PRO A 78 3.50 19.27 14.77
C PRO A 78 4.08 19.97 13.52
N PRO A 79 4.77 21.11 13.67
CA PRO A 79 5.32 21.83 12.53
C PRO A 79 6.34 20.98 11.77
N VAL A 80 6.40 21.18 10.46
CA VAL A 80 7.42 20.56 9.59
C VAL A 80 8.80 21.10 9.97
N LEU A 81 9.76 20.21 10.19
CA LEU A 81 11.11 20.60 10.60
C LEU A 81 11.91 21.25 9.49
N ASP A 82 11.79 20.71 8.28
CA ASP A 82 12.45 21.18 7.08
C ASP A 82 11.50 21.07 5.89
N ALA A 83 11.19 22.21 5.29
CA ALA A 83 10.28 22.26 4.15
C ALA A 83 10.89 21.65 2.87
N GLY A 84 12.20 21.54 2.79
CA GLY A 84 12.92 20.91 1.68
C GLY A 84 13.12 19.41 1.85
N ASN A 85 13.09 18.93 3.11
CA ASN A 85 13.26 17.51 3.40
C ASN A 85 12.39 17.07 4.60
N LEU A 86 11.20 16.60 4.34
CA LEU A 86 10.27 16.12 5.36
C LEU A 86 10.82 14.91 6.16
N TYR A 87 11.85 14.21 5.64
CA TYR A 87 12.52 13.10 6.30
C TYR A 87 13.67 13.55 7.21
N SER A 88 13.96 14.85 7.31
CA SER A 88 14.99 15.39 8.21
C SER A 88 14.79 14.99 9.68
N GLY A 89 13.52 14.79 10.08
CA GLY A 89 13.14 14.30 11.42
C GLY A 89 13.38 12.80 11.62
N THR A 90 13.70 12.03 10.58
CA THR A 90 13.91 10.58 10.64
C THR A 90 15.39 10.16 10.50
N ALA A 91 16.32 11.10 10.62
CA ALA A 91 17.75 10.81 10.64
C ALA A 91 18.12 9.87 11.81
N PRO A 92 19.23 9.11 11.72
CA PRO A 92 19.58 8.06 12.68
C PRO A 92 19.63 8.50 14.15
N ASP A 93 19.99 9.75 14.41
CA ASP A 93 20.09 10.34 15.74
C ASP A 93 18.77 10.95 16.29
N ARG A 94 17.68 10.86 15.53
CA ARG A 94 16.40 11.51 15.80
C ARG A 94 15.37 10.62 16.49
N LEU A 95 15.81 9.76 17.39
CA LEU A 95 14.87 8.96 18.21
C LEU A 95 14.07 9.86 19.15
N SER A 96 12.73 9.70 19.14
CA SER A 96 11.86 10.38 20.08
C SER A 96 12.08 9.88 21.51
N PRO A 97 12.03 10.76 22.54
CA PRO A 97 11.98 10.31 23.93
C PRO A 97 10.82 9.33 24.24
N ALA A 98 9.75 9.37 23.45
CA ALA A 98 8.59 8.48 23.61
C ALA A 98 8.94 6.98 23.42
N VAL A 99 9.99 6.65 22.67
CA VAL A 99 10.46 5.28 22.47
C VAL A 99 11.48 4.83 23.53
N GLY A 100 11.76 5.66 24.53
CA GLY A 100 12.68 5.32 25.62
C GLY A 100 12.28 4.04 26.35
N GLY A 101 13.22 3.10 26.46
CA GLY A 101 13.02 1.78 27.04
C GLY A 101 12.34 0.75 26.11
N ALA A 102 12.03 1.11 24.87
CA ALA A 102 11.55 0.13 23.88
C ALA A 102 12.64 -0.88 23.53
N LEU A 103 12.23 -2.13 23.32
CA LEU A 103 13.14 -3.20 22.88
C LEU A 103 13.51 -3.00 21.41
N SER A 104 14.80 -3.17 21.08
CA SER A 104 15.23 -3.24 19.68
C SER A 104 14.82 -4.58 19.10
N ARG A 105 13.80 -4.58 18.21
CA ARG A 105 13.20 -5.80 17.66
C ARG A 105 12.69 -5.57 16.24
N VAL A 106 12.58 -6.68 15.48
CA VAL A 106 11.86 -6.75 14.21
C VAL A 106 10.61 -7.59 14.42
N TYR A 107 9.44 -6.99 14.27
CA TYR A 107 8.14 -7.67 14.43
C TYR A 107 7.60 -8.06 13.07
N VAL A 108 7.42 -9.36 12.85
CA VAL A 108 7.09 -9.96 11.54
C VAL A 108 5.71 -10.61 11.60
N PRO A 109 4.68 -9.99 11.01
CA PRO A 109 3.36 -10.60 10.93
C PRO A 109 3.34 -11.66 9.82
N ASN A 110 2.90 -12.87 10.16
CA ASN A 110 2.86 -14.02 9.27
C ASN A 110 1.41 -14.39 8.96
N ARG A 111 0.94 -14.03 7.75
CA ARG A 111 -0.48 -14.07 7.38
C ARG A 111 -1.13 -15.45 7.53
N ARG A 112 -0.47 -16.50 7.07
CA ARG A 112 -1.01 -17.86 7.13
C ARG A 112 -0.76 -18.56 8.45
N SER A 113 0.25 -18.14 9.20
CA SER A 113 0.54 -18.67 10.53
C SER A 113 -0.27 -17.99 11.64
N ASN A 114 -0.99 -16.88 11.34
CA ASN A 114 -1.75 -16.09 12.32
C ASN A 114 -0.91 -15.73 13.55
N SER A 115 0.32 -15.30 13.33
CA SER A 115 1.32 -15.07 14.37
C SER A 115 2.22 -13.90 14.04
N VAL A 116 2.83 -13.32 15.07
CA VAL A 116 3.97 -12.42 14.94
C VAL A 116 5.21 -13.15 15.42
N TYR A 117 6.28 -13.12 14.62
CA TYR A 117 7.60 -13.55 14.99
C TYR A 117 8.45 -12.34 15.33
N VAL A 118 9.33 -12.48 16.32
CA VAL A 118 10.15 -11.38 16.83
C VAL A 118 11.61 -11.74 16.67
N ILE A 119 12.35 -10.91 15.91
CA ILE A 119 13.77 -11.10 15.64
C ILE A 119 14.56 -10.05 16.41
N ASP A 120 15.68 -10.44 16.98
CA ASP A 120 16.69 -9.52 17.49
C ASP A 120 17.58 -9.07 16.33
N PRO A 121 17.57 -7.77 15.95
CA PRO A 121 18.31 -7.30 14.78
C PRO A 121 19.84 -7.37 14.95
N SER A 122 20.35 -7.45 16.18
CA SER A 122 21.80 -7.52 16.44
C SER A 122 22.38 -8.92 16.25
N THR A 123 21.58 -9.96 16.55
CA THR A 123 22.01 -11.36 16.47
C THR A 123 21.36 -12.11 15.30
N LEU A 124 20.35 -11.53 14.67
CA LEU A 124 19.49 -12.15 13.66
C LEU A 124 18.71 -13.37 14.18
N ALA A 125 18.69 -13.58 15.49
CA ALA A 125 18.02 -14.69 16.14
C ALA A 125 16.53 -14.40 16.34
N MET A 126 15.70 -15.42 16.16
CA MET A 126 14.31 -15.38 16.59
C MET A 126 14.26 -15.50 18.13
N VAL A 127 13.74 -14.46 18.78
CA VAL A 127 13.73 -14.35 20.25
C VAL A 127 12.34 -14.56 20.86
N ASP A 128 11.27 -14.42 20.06
CA ASP A 128 9.90 -14.67 20.52
C ASP A 128 8.96 -14.95 19.34
N ARG A 129 7.82 -15.55 19.63
CA ARG A 129 6.69 -15.72 18.72
C ARG A 129 5.40 -15.83 19.52
N PHE A 130 4.35 -15.22 19.04
CA PHE A 130 3.03 -15.29 19.67
C PHE A 130 1.90 -15.28 18.66
N PRO A 131 0.76 -15.90 18.99
CA PRO A 131 -0.44 -15.86 18.15
C PRO A 131 -1.07 -14.46 18.18
N VAL A 132 -1.71 -14.10 17.08
CA VAL A 132 -2.53 -12.89 16.92
C VAL A 132 -3.83 -13.22 16.19
N GLY A 133 -4.62 -12.23 15.80
CA GLY A 133 -5.82 -12.44 15.01
C GLY A 133 -5.55 -13.06 13.64
N ALA A 134 -6.64 -13.43 12.94
CA ALA A 134 -6.54 -14.11 11.65
C ALA A 134 -5.98 -13.20 10.55
N SER A 135 -5.03 -13.72 9.77
CA SER A 135 -4.38 -13.06 8.63
C SER A 135 -3.79 -11.69 8.97
N PRO A 136 -2.78 -11.63 9.89
CA PRO A 136 -2.09 -10.38 10.19
C PRO A 136 -1.37 -9.84 8.96
N GLN A 137 -1.59 -8.55 8.65
CA GLN A 137 -1.04 -7.89 7.46
C GLN A 137 0.17 -7.02 7.81
N HIS A 138 0.00 -6.11 8.77
CA HIS A 138 1.02 -5.13 9.13
C HIS A 138 1.20 -5.02 10.63
N VAL A 139 2.43 -4.69 11.07
CA VAL A 139 2.70 -4.17 12.40
C VAL A 139 2.95 -2.68 12.28
N VAL A 140 2.15 -1.88 12.97
CA VAL A 140 2.02 -0.44 12.74
C VAL A 140 2.30 0.33 14.02
N PRO A 141 3.32 1.22 14.06
CA PRO A 141 3.52 2.10 15.21
C PRO A 141 2.37 3.09 15.37
N SER A 142 1.89 3.29 16.61
CA SER A 142 0.92 4.33 16.94
C SER A 142 1.49 5.73 16.70
N TRP A 143 0.61 6.72 16.56
CA TRP A 143 1.01 8.11 16.34
C TRP A 143 1.96 8.62 17.42
N ASP A 144 1.69 8.28 18.68
CA ASP A 144 2.47 8.68 19.86
C ASP A 144 3.66 7.76 20.16
N LEU A 145 3.92 6.77 19.31
CA LEU A 145 5.03 5.82 19.38
C LEU A 145 5.03 4.88 20.61
N LYS A 146 3.90 4.77 21.32
CA LYS A 146 3.81 4.00 22.56
C LYS A 146 3.26 2.59 22.38
N THR A 147 2.66 2.28 21.23
CA THR A 147 2.04 0.99 20.94
C THR A 147 2.39 0.57 19.51
N LEU A 148 2.64 -0.71 19.31
CA LEU A 148 2.66 -1.30 17.97
C LEU A 148 1.36 -2.07 17.74
N TRP A 149 0.66 -1.80 16.64
CA TRP A 149 -0.62 -2.42 16.33
C TRP A 149 -0.47 -3.48 15.25
N VAL A 150 -0.91 -4.70 15.51
CA VAL A 150 -1.01 -5.74 14.47
C VAL A 150 -2.38 -5.65 13.81
N ALA A 151 -2.42 -5.32 12.52
CA ALA A 151 -3.64 -5.29 11.72
C ALA A 151 -3.99 -6.69 11.22
N ASN A 152 -5.01 -7.33 11.80
CA ASN A 152 -5.47 -8.68 11.48
C ASN A 152 -6.73 -8.61 10.63
N ASN A 153 -6.62 -8.74 9.28
CA ASN A 153 -7.75 -8.47 8.40
C ASN A 153 -8.82 -9.57 8.32
N GLY A 154 -8.74 -10.60 9.17
CA GLY A 154 -9.76 -11.63 9.27
C GLY A 154 -9.80 -12.61 8.09
N ALA A 155 -8.76 -12.69 7.27
CA ALA A 155 -8.64 -13.52 6.07
C ALA A 155 -9.72 -13.19 5.02
N ARG A 156 -10.78 -13.83 4.89
CA ARG A 156 -11.87 -13.55 3.93
C ARG A 156 -13.18 -13.16 4.63
N ARG A 157 -13.12 -12.96 5.94
CA ARG A 157 -14.27 -12.57 6.76
C ARG A 157 -14.29 -11.05 6.90
N SER A 158 -15.43 -10.46 7.15
CA SER A 158 -15.55 -9.03 7.47
C SER A 158 -14.96 -8.71 8.86
N SER A 159 -15.06 -9.66 9.78
CA SER A 159 -14.51 -9.51 11.13
C SER A 159 -12.98 -9.61 11.13
N GLY A 160 -12.33 -8.58 11.61
CA GLY A 160 -10.89 -8.53 11.87
C GLY A 160 -10.62 -8.02 13.28
N SER A 161 -9.37 -7.67 13.57
CA SER A 161 -8.99 -7.08 14.87
C SER A 161 -7.69 -6.31 14.78
N LEU A 162 -7.45 -5.45 15.75
CA LEU A 162 -6.17 -4.83 16.03
C LEU A 162 -5.60 -5.42 17.32
N THR A 163 -4.42 -6.02 17.27
CA THR A 163 -3.73 -6.54 18.46
C THR A 163 -2.63 -5.57 18.86
N PRO A 164 -2.69 -4.94 20.05
CA PRO A 164 -1.61 -4.08 20.51
C PRO A 164 -0.42 -4.90 20.97
N ILE A 165 0.79 -4.38 20.77
CA ILE A 165 2.04 -4.88 21.35
C ILE A 165 2.63 -3.73 22.17
N ASP A 166 2.99 -3.99 23.41
CA ASP A 166 3.79 -3.05 24.20
C ASP A 166 5.25 -3.12 23.76
N PRO A 167 5.81 -2.05 23.16
CA PRO A 167 7.16 -2.08 22.63
C PRO A 167 8.26 -2.16 23.70
N LYS A 168 7.94 -1.93 24.97
CA LYS A 168 8.89 -2.05 26.08
C LYS A 168 9.04 -3.49 26.58
N THR A 169 7.97 -4.23 26.55
CA THR A 169 7.98 -5.65 26.96
C THR A 169 8.02 -6.63 25.78
N GLY A 170 7.66 -6.15 24.58
CA GLY A 170 7.52 -6.98 23.38
C GLY A 170 6.27 -7.88 23.39
N LYS A 171 5.36 -7.74 24.38
CA LYS A 171 4.23 -8.66 24.60
C LYS A 171 2.93 -8.11 24.00
N PRO A 172 2.11 -9.00 23.40
CA PRO A 172 0.79 -8.62 22.89
C PRO A 172 -0.20 -8.41 24.04
N GLY A 173 -1.11 -7.45 23.85
CA GLY A 173 -2.30 -7.27 24.66
C GLY A 173 -3.56 -7.87 24.03
N ASN A 174 -4.72 -7.53 24.59
CA ASN A 174 -6.01 -8.02 24.09
C ASN A 174 -6.37 -7.38 22.75
N ALA A 175 -6.79 -8.20 21.80
CA ALA A 175 -7.19 -7.75 20.48
C ALA A 175 -8.52 -6.96 20.55
N ILE A 176 -8.60 -5.86 19.82
CA ILE A 176 -9.79 -5.02 19.68
C ILE A 176 -10.48 -5.38 18.37
N PRO A 177 -11.76 -5.79 18.36
CA PRO A 177 -12.48 -6.09 17.14
C PRO A 177 -12.66 -4.84 16.27
N VAL A 178 -12.32 -4.95 14.98
CA VAL A 178 -12.58 -3.94 13.95
C VAL A 178 -12.85 -4.64 12.61
N ASP A 179 -13.55 -3.97 11.71
CA ASP A 179 -13.87 -4.55 10.40
C ASP A 179 -12.67 -4.48 9.46
N ASP A 180 -12.26 -5.64 8.92
CA ASP A 180 -11.34 -5.81 7.80
C ASP A 180 -10.10 -4.89 7.81
N PRO A 181 -9.32 -4.81 8.91
CA PRO A 181 -8.20 -3.90 8.99
C PRO A 181 -7.02 -4.42 8.15
N TYR A 182 -6.98 -4.02 6.88
CA TYR A 182 -5.83 -4.35 6.03
C TYR A 182 -4.59 -3.61 6.52
N ASN A 183 -4.75 -2.31 6.81
CA ASN A 183 -3.69 -1.47 7.33
C ASN A 183 -4.25 -0.45 8.34
N LEU A 184 -3.37 0.25 9.03
CA LEU A 184 -3.70 1.28 10.01
C LEU A 184 -2.84 2.51 9.77
N TYR A 185 -3.47 3.67 9.76
CA TYR A 185 -2.83 4.97 9.67
C TYR A 185 -3.31 5.88 10.79
N PHE A 186 -2.68 7.05 10.93
CA PHE A 186 -3.07 8.08 11.89
C PHE A 186 -3.12 9.43 11.20
N THR A 187 -4.11 10.27 11.54
CA THR A 187 -4.14 11.64 11.05
C THR A 187 -2.91 12.41 11.56
N PRO A 188 -2.35 13.34 10.77
CA PRO A 188 -1.13 14.05 11.15
C PRO A 188 -1.23 14.84 12.46
N ASP A 189 -2.45 15.23 12.86
CA ASP A 189 -2.75 15.87 14.15
C ASP A 189 -2.93 14.89 15.34
N GLY A 190 -2.85 13.57 15.06
CA GLY A 190 -3.00 12.51 16.07
C GLY A 190 -4.41 12.32 16.62
N ARG A 191 -5.44 12.98 16.06
CA ARG A 191 -6.81 12.93 16.59
C ARG A 191 -7.60 11.71 16.15
N ALA A 192 -7.16 11.01 15.11
CA ALA A 192 -7.81 9.79 14.67
C ALA A 192 -6.81 8.74 14.19
N ALA A 193 -7.12 7.49 14.45
CA ALA A 193 -6.62 6.34 13.73
C ALA A 193 -7.49 6.11 12.48
N ILE A 194 -6.91 5.65 11.37
CA ILE A 194 -7.61 5.36 10.11
C ILE A 194 -7.42 3.88 9.82
N VAL A 195 -8.46 3.09 10.08
CA VAL A 195 -8.49 1.67 9.69
C VAL A 195 -8.87 1.57 8.23
N VAL A 196 -8.03 0.89 7.44
CA VAL A 196 -8.26 0.64 6.03
C VAL A 196 -9.08 -0.63 5.87
N ALA A 197 -10.40 -0.49 5.72
CA ALA A 197 -11.31 -1.59 5.48
C ALA A 197 -11.36 -1.91 3.97
N GLU A 198 -10.32 -2.62 3.50
CA GLU A 198 -9.97 -2.82 2.09
C GLU A 198 -11.12 -3.38 1.24
N ARG A 199 -11.72 -4.49 1.69
CA ARG A 199 -12.80 -5.17 0.99
C ARG A 199 -14.10 -4.37 0.98
N HIS A 200 -14.28 -3.54 2.01
CA HIS A 200 -15.42 -2.65 2.14
C HIS A 200 -15.26 -1.35 1.35
N LYS A 201 -14.08 -1.07 0.78
CA LYS A 201 -13.75 0.19 0.10
C LYS A 201 -14.05 1.40 0.99
N ARG A 202 -13.65 1.31 2.25
CA ARG A 202 -14.02 2.23 3.30
C ARG A 202 -12.83 2.54 4.19
N LEU A 203 -12.78 3.77 4.69
CA LEU A 203 -11.83 4.22 5.71
C LEU A 203 -12.62 4.50 6.98
N ASP A 204 -12.30 3.81 8.08
CA ASP A 204 -12.90 4.03 9.38
C ASP A 204 -11.99 4.92 10.23
N PHE A 205 -12.41 6.15 10.49
CA PHE A 205 -11.77 7.06 11.43
C PHE A 205 -12.19 6.68 12.86
N ARG A 206 -11.21 6.42 13.69
CA ARG A 206 -11.40 5.90 15.04
C ARG A 206 -10.62 6.71 16.06
N ASP A 207 -11.03 6.69 17.30
CA ASP A 207 -10.23 7.20 18.40
C ASP A 207 -8.88 6.48 18.45
N PRO A 208 -7.74 7.19 18.47
CA PRO A 208 -6.43 6.56 18.29
C PRO A 208 -5.98 5.70 19.47
N GLN A 209 -6.66 5.79 20.63
CA GLN A 209 -6.31 5.04 21.83
C GLN A 209 -7.29 3.89 22.11
N THR A 210 -8.58 4.16 21.99
CA THR A 210 -9.63 3.16 22.28
C THR A 210 -10.09 2.39 21.06
N MET A 211 -9.74 2.85 19.86
CA MET A 211 -10.24 2.35 18.57
C MET A 211 -11.76 2.44 18.41
N ALA A 212 -12.44 3.26 19.21
CA ALA A 212 -13.87 3.54 19.05
C ALA A 212 -14.12 4.28 17.71
N LEU A 213 -15.14 3.84 16.97
CA LEU A 213 -15.48 4.44 15.68
C LEU A 213 -15.98 5.88 15.83
N GLN A 214 -15.38 6.80 15.10
CA GLN A 214 -15.80 8.21 15.02
C GLN A 214 -16.63 8.47 13.76
N GLN A 215 -16.14 8.01 12.59
CA GLN A 215 -16.77 8.24 11.30
C GLN A 215 -16.24 7.24 10.27
N SER A 216 -17.05 6.91 9.27
CA SER A 216 -16.60 6.15 8.09
C SER A 216 -16.69 7.00 6.83
N ILE A 217 -15.74 6.81 5.91
CA ILE A 217 -15.74 7.41 4.56
C ILE A 217 -15.76 6.29 3.54
N GLU A 218 -16.80 6.26 2.71
CA GLU A 218 -16.89 5.32 1.59
C GLU A 218 -16.05 5.84 0.40
N ALA A 219 -15.29 4.95 -0.22
CA ALA A 219 -14.53 5.20 -1.45
C ALA A 219 -14.95 4.19 -2.55
N PRO A 220 -16.20 4.24 -3.06
CA PRO A 220 -16.79 3.18 -3.87
C PRO A 220 -16.03 2.89 -5.16
N ASN A 221 -15.32 3.88 -5.71
CA ASN A 221 -14.52 3.75 -6.93
C ASN A 221 -13.08 3.28 -6.67
N CYS A 222 -12.68 3.02 -5.40
CA CYS A 222 -11.39 2.51 -4.99
C CYS A 222 -11.50 1.04 -4.57
N SER A 223 -11.40 0.11 -5.51
CA SER A 223 -11.44 -1.33 -5.20
C SER A 223 -10.10 -1.79 -4.66
N GLY A 224 -10.09 -2.37 -3.46
CA GLY A 224 -8.86 -2.69 -2.75
C GLY A 224 -8.13 -1.42 -2.32
N ILE A 225 -8.80 -0.56 -1.55
CA ILE A 225 -8.14 0.58 -0.90
C ILE A 225 -7.05 0.04 0.02
N ASN A 226 -5.81 0.54 -0.13
CA ASN A 226 -4.65 -0.20 0.34
C ASN A 226 -3.67 0.67 1.14
N HIS A 227 -2.61 1.16 0.51
CA HIS A 227 -1.56 1.94 1.16
C HIS A 227 -1.74 3.44 0.94
N ALA A 228 -1.11 4.23 1.79
CA ALA A 228 -1.26 5.69 1.74
C ALA A 228 -0.02 6.45 2.18
N ASP A 229 0.10 7.68 1.70
CA ASP A 229 0.92 8.70 2.32
C ASP A 229 0.21 10.07 2.31
N PHE A 230 0.68 10.97 3.15
CA PHE A 230 0.00 12.20 3.54
C PHE A 230 0.70 13.41 2.94
N SER A 231 -0.09 14.44 2.59
CA SER A 231 0.49 15.74 2.24
C SER A 231 1.33 16.29 3.39
N ILE A 232 2.40 17.00 3.04
CA ILE A 232 3.35 17.53 4.02
C ILE A 232 2.70 18.51 5.03
N ASP A 233 1.58 19.14 4.67
CA ASP A 233 0.79 20.05 5.50
C ASP A 233 -0.31 19.35 6.30
N GLY A 234 -0.53 18.05 6.06
CA GLY A 234 -1.54 17.23 6.73
C GLY A 234 -2.98 17.42 6.26
N ARG A 235 -3.23 18.17 5.18
CA ARG A 235 -4.60 18.46 4.70
C ARG A 235 -5.25 17.31 3.98
N TYR A 236 -4.47 16.49 3.26
CA TYR A 236 -5.00 15.37 2.51
C TYR A 236 -4.10 14.14 2.61
N VAL A 237 -4.68 13.01 2.25
CA VAL A 237 -3.99 11.73 2.10
C VAL A 237 -4.37 11.15 0.74
N ILE A 238 -3.41 10.43 0.12
CA ILE A 238 -3.65 9.70 -1.11
C ILE A 238 -3.51 8.20 -0.81
N PHE A 239 -4.58 7.43 -1.10
CA PHE A 239 -4.58 5.97 -1.00
C PHE A 239 -4.47 5.34 -2.37
N THR A 240 -3.78 4.20 -2.45
CA THR A 240 -3.77 3.33 -3.61
C THR A 240 -5.04 2.48 -3.66
N CYS A 241 -5.50 2.17 -4.89
CA CYS A 241 -6.64 1.32 -5.19
C CYS A 241 -6.14 0.12 -5.97
N GLU A 242 -5.91 -1.01 -5.32
CA GLU A 242 -5.17 -2.15 -5.85
C GLU A 242 -5.86 -2.83 -7.03
N PHE A 243 -7.20 -3.01 -6.96
CA PHE A 243 -7.91 -3.90 -7.89
C PHE A 243 -8.70 -3.15 -8.97
N ARG A 244 -9.22 -3.94 -9.97
CA ARG A 244 -10.07 -3.47 -11.07
C ARG A 244 -9.43 -2.41 -11.95
N GLY A 245 -8.15 -2.59 -12.24
CA GLY A 245 -7.39 -1.71 -13.12
C GLY A 245 -6.64 -0.61 -12.41
N GLY A 246 -6.67 -0.63 -11.08
CA GLY A 246 -5.84 0.24 -10.25
C GLY A 246 -6.22 1.71 -10.25
N GLY A 247 -5.45 2.49 -9.54
CA GLY A 247 -5.58 3.95 -9.45
C GLY A 247 -5.35 4.47 -8.04
N LEU A 248 -5.72 5.71 -7.82
CA LEU A 248 -5.58 6.41 -6.54
C LEU A 248 -6.90 7.07 -6.13
N VAL A 249 -7.06 7.28 -4.83
CA VAL A 249 -8.11 8.14 -4.26
C VAL A 249 -7.48 9.18 -3.35
N LYS A 250 -7.84 10.45 -3.52
CA LYS A 250 -7.43 11.58 -2.68
C LYS A 250 -8.53 11.93 -1.69
N ILE A 251 -8.19 12.00 -0.42
CA ILE A 251 -9.11 12.24 0.71
C ILE A 251 -8.73 13.54 1.41
N ASP A 252 -9.69 14.42 1.60
CA ASP A 252 -9.60 15.59 2.48
C ASP A 252 -9.69 15.12 3.94
N LEU A 253 -8.62 15.31 4.72
CA LEU A 253 -8.58 14.91 6.12
C LEU A 253 -9.31 15.88 7.05
N VAL A 254 -9.39 17.17 6.66
CA VAL A 254 -10.05 18.19 7.47
C VAL A 254 -11.57 18.01 7.45
N ASN A 255 -12.12 17.83 6.24
CA ASN A 255 -13.56 17.66 6.03
C ASN A 255 -14.00 16.19 5.95
N ARG A 256 -13.07 15.22 6.02
CA ARG A 256 -13.28 13.78 5.93
C ARG A 256 -14.15 13.39 4.74
N LYS A 257 -13.71 13.72 3.53
CA LYS A 257 -14.43 13.43 2.27
C LYS A 257 -13.49 13.08 1.13
N VAL A 258 -14.00 12.32 0.16
CA VAL A 258 -13.30 12.04 -1.10
C VAL A 258 -13.20 13.34 -1.92
N LEU A 259 -11.98 13.69 -2.36
CA LEU A 259 -11.71 14.81 -3.26
C LEU A 259 -11.75 14.38 -4.72
N GLY A 260 -11.28 13.18 -5.04
CA GLY A 260 -11.25 12.66 -6.40
C GLY A 260 -10.54 11.33 -6.55
N TYR A 261 -10.53 10.83 -7.78
CA TYR A 261 -9.89 9.60 -8.17
C TYR A 261 -8.97 9.85 -9.36
N LEU A 262 -7.78 9.24 -9.37
CA LEU A 262 -6.86 9.21 -10.50
C LEU A 262 -6.78 7.78 -11.03
N ARG A 263 -6.91 7.61 -12.35
CA ARG A 263 -6.68 6.34 -13.04
C ARG A 263 -5.41 6.44 -13.86
N PHE A 264 -4.55 5.46 -13.75
CA PHE A 264 -3.36 5.38 -14.58
C PHE A 264 -3.71 4.92 -16.00
N PRO A 265 -2.98 5.37 -17.05
CA PRO A 265 -3.23 5.00 -18.45
C PRO A 265 -3.13 3.50 -18.69
N LYS A 266 -2.15 2.85 -18.10
CA LYS A 266 -2.03 1.39 -18.08
C LYS A 266 -2.84 0.85 -16.92
N ARG A 267 -3.64 -0.18 -17.15
CA ARG A 267 -4.33 -0.90 -16.08
C ARG A 267 -3.30 -1.52 -15.15
N GLY A 268 -3.20 -1.01 -13.96
CA GLY A 268 -2.20 -1.36 -12.97
C GLY A 268 -2.75 -2.09 -11.76
N MET A 269 -1.87 -2.30 -10.81
CA MET A 269 -2.13 -2.79 -9.46
C MET A 269 -1.23 -1.99 -8.49
N PRO A 270 -1.59 -0.71 -8.23
CA PRO A 270 -0.82 0.13 -7.31
C PRO A 270 -0.76 -0.47 -5.92
N GLN A 271 0.42 -0.44 -5.33
CA GLN A 271 0.71 -0.98 -4.01
C GLN A 271 1.13 0.15 -3.07
N ASP A 272 2.40 0.25 -2.73
CA ASP A 272 2.88 1.25 -1.79
C ASP A 272 2.97 2.66 -2.42
N ILE A 273 2.95 3.68 -1.58
CA ILE A 273 3.03 5.09 -1.98
C ILE A 273 3.86 5.86 -0.96
N ARG A 274 4.77 6.72 -1.45
CA ARG A 274 5.59 7.62 -0.61
C ARG A 274 5.65 9.01 -1.21
N ILE A 275 5.55 9.99 -0.32
CA ILE A 275 5.71 11.40 -0.69
C ILE A 275 7.19 11.74 -0.86
N SER A 276 7.53 12.61 -1.82
CA SER A 276 8.90 13.11 -2.03
C SER A 276 9.40 13.95 -0.84
N PRO A 277 10.73 14.11 -0.66
CA PRO A 277 11.28 14.89 0.46
C PRO A 277 10.76 16.33 0.51
N ASP A 278 10.55 16.96 -0.62
CA ASP A 278 10.00 18.32 -0.73
C ASP A 278 8.48 18.40 -0.53
N GLY A 279 7.80 17.25 -0.40
CA GLY A 279 6.37 17.16 -0.19
C GLY A 279 5.49 17.48 -1.40
N MET A 280 6.06 17.54 -2.60
CA MET A 280 5.32 17.93 -3.81
C MET A 280 4.78 16.75 -4.61
N ARG A 281 5.53 15.65 -4.66
CA ARG A 281 5.24 14.48 -5.50
C ARG A 281 4.99 13.25 -4.66
N PHE A 282 4.21 12.33 -5.20
CA PHE A 282 3.98 11.00 -4.63
C PHE A 282 4.52 9.96 -5.60
N TYR A 283 5.38 9.09 -5.12
CA TYR A 283 5.89 7.92 -5.81
C TYR A 283 4.97 6.75 -5.50
N VAL A 284 4.47 6.08 -6.53
CA VAL A 284 3.46 5.01 -6.41
C VAL A 284 3.99 3.75 -7.06
N ALA A 285 4.31 2.74 -6.28
CA ALA A 285 4.71 1.42 -6.78
C ALA A 285 3.52 0.74 -7.46
N ASP A 286 3.70 0.23 -8.68
CA ASP A 286 2.66 -0.52 -9.38
C ASP A 286 3.17 -1.89 -9.81
N MET A 287 2.58 -2.93 -9.23
CA MET A 287 3.00 -4.31 -9.40
C MET A 287 2.75 -4.86 -10.81
N HIS A 288 1.75 -4.36 -11.53
CA HIS A 288 1.47 -4.79 -12.90
C HIS A 288 2.15 -3.93 -13.96
N ALA A 289 2.50 -2.69 -13.61
CA ALA A 289 3.23 -1.80 -14.52
C ALA A 289 4.76 -2.00 -14.46
N ASP A 290 5.27 -2.74 -13.45
CA ASP A 290 6.71 -3.00 -13.26
C ASP A 290 7.52 -1.71 -13.03
N GLY A 291 6.97 -0.79 -12.26
CA GLY A 291 7.60 0.50 -12.03
C GLY A 291 6.86 1.39 -11.03
N VAL A 292 7.32 2.62 -10.97
CA VAL A 292 6.84 3.64 -10.05
C VAL A 292 6.26 4.80 -10.83
N TYR A 293 4.98 5.09 -10.65
CA TYR A 293 4.37 6.33 -11.13
C TYR A 293 4.76 7.49 -10.23
N VAL A 294 4.96 8.65 -10.83
CA VAL A 294 5.17 9.92 -10.13
C VAL A 294 3.93 10.78 -10.30
N VAL A 295 3.35 11.22 -9.20
CA VAL A 295 2.09 11.98 -9.17
C VAL A 295 2.33 13.30 -8.47
N ASP A 296 1.96 14.40 -9.11
CA ASP A 296 1.89 15.70 -8.45
C ASP A 296 0.74 15.71 -7.43
N GLY A 297 1.05 15.98 -6.18
CA GLY A 297 0.10 15.86 -5.08
C GLY A 297 -1.01 16.90 -5.13
N ASP A 298 -0.73 18.11 -5.58
CA ASP A 298 -1.69 19.22 -5.59
C ASP A 298 -2.67 19.11 -6.76
N SER A 299 -2.16 18.98 -7.99
CA SER A 299 -2.98 18.82 -9.20
C SER A 299 -3.62 17.45 -9.30
N PHE A 300 -3.10 16.47 -8.56
CA PHE A 300 -3.51 15.07 -8.55
C PHE A 300 -3.48 14.45 -9.95
N THR A 301 -2.34 14.64 -10.64
CA THR A 301 -2.08 14.14 -12.00
C THR A 301 -0.76 13.35 -12.04
N GLU A 302 -0.72 12.31 -12.87
CA GLU A 302 0.52 11.61 -13.21
C GLU A 302 1.45 12.56 -13.97
N THR A 303 2.72 12.60 -13.60
CA THR A 303 3.75 13.44 -14.21
C THR A 303 4.88 12.65 -14.83
N ASP A 304 5.15 11.44 -14.35
CA ASP A 304 6.24 10.58 -14.84
C ASP A 304 6.01 9.12 -14.47
N PHE A 305 6.81 8.22 -15.09
CA PHE A 305 6.85 6.79 -14.79
C PHE A 305 8.29 6.26 -14.87
N ILE A 306 8.73 5.59 -13.80
CA ILE A 306 10.08 5.06 -13.64
C ILE A 306 10.02 3.53 -13.68
N PRO A 307 10.51 2.86 -14.74
CA PRO A 307 10.65 1.40 -14.75
C PRO A 307 11.64 0.94 -13.69
N THR A 308 11.29 -0.10 -12.91
CA THR A 308 12.15 -0.60 -11.82
C THR A 308 12.41 -2.10 -11.91
N GLY A 309 11.37 -2.92 -11.90
CA GLY A 309 11.54 -4.38 -11.96
C GLY A 309 10.21 -5.11 -11.81
N ILE A 310 10.23 -6.41 -12.02
CA ILE A 310 9.03 -7.23 -12.06
C ILE A 310 8.31 -7.20 -10.70
N GLY A 311 7.05 -6.77 -10.71
CA GLY A 311 6.20 -6.79 -9.52
C GLY A 311 6.57 -5.73 -8.49
N THR A 312 6.77 -4.48 -8.91
CA THR A 312 7.10 -3.35 -8.03
C THR A 312 6.06 -3.20 -6.92
N HIS A 313 6.51 -3.18 -5.65
CA HIS A 313 5.60 -3.31 -4.52
C HIS A 313 5.85 -2.34 -3.37
N GLY A 314 7.00 -2.38 -2.69
CA GLY A 314 7.27 -1.58 -1.50
C GLY A 314 8.21 -0.41 -1.77
N LEU A 315 8.02 0.70 -1.05
CA LEU A 315 8.80 1.93 -1.16
C LEU A 315 9.30 2.38 0.20
N TYR A 316 10.63 2.54 0.38
CA TYR A 316 11.24 2.85 1.68
C TYR A 316 12.25 3.97 1.54
N PRO A 317 11.99 5.17 2.06
CA PRO A 317 12.98 6.25 2.09
C PRO A 317 14.18 5.88 2.96
N SER A 318 15.38 6.25 2.50
CA SER A 318 16.57 6.27 3.36
C SER A 318 16.37 7.23 4.53
N ARG A 319 17.14 7.06 5.61
CA ARG A 319 16.99 7.87 6.82
C ARG A 319 17.29 9.35 6.61
N ASP A 320 18.10 9.69 5.63
CA ASP A 320 18.39 11.07 5.25
C ASP A 320 17.46 11.63 4.16
N GLY A 321 16.57 10.79 3.62
CA GLY A 321 15.60 11.14 2.58
C GLY A 321 16.21 11.34 1.19
N LYS A 322 17.47 10.91 0.94
CA LYS A 322 18.10 11.05 -0.36
C LYS A 322 17.76 9.94 -1.33
N GLU A 323 17.61 8.72 -0.81
CA GLU A 323 17.35 7.53 -1.59
C GLU A 323 15.94 7.00 -1.32
N LEU A 324 15.36 6.36 -2.33
CA LEU A 324 14.14 5.58 -2.22
C LEU A 324 14.44 4.15 -2.63
N TYR A 325 14.37 3.21 -1.69
CA TYR A 325 14.49 1.78 -1.95
C TYR A 325 13.17 1.24 -2.46
N VAL A 326 13.18 0.63 -3.64
CA VAL A 326 12.01 0.06 -4.32
C VAL A 326 12.10 -1.45 -4.32
N ALA A 327 11.22 -2.13 -3.61
CA ALA A 327 11.16 -3.59 -3.58
C ALA A 327 10.36 -4.12 -4.76
N ASN A 328 11.00 -4.91 -5.63
CA ASN A 328 10.39 -5.61 -6.74
C ASN A 328 10.19 -7.07 -6.35
N ARG A 329 8.95 -7.51 -6.20
CA ARG A 329 8.59 -8.85 -5.69
C ARG A 329 8.95 -9.99 -6.66
N GLY A 330 9.30 -9.70 -7.92
CA GLY A 330 9.56 -10.69 -8.95
C GLY A 330 8.30 -11.43 -9.41
N SER A 331 7.11 -10.89 -9.13
CA SER A 331 5.83 -11.50 -9.43
C SER A 331 4.71 -10.48 -9.52
N HIS A 332 3.80 -10.67 -10.47
CA HIS A 332 2.54 -9.92 -10.58
C HIS A 332 1.40 -10.53 -9.73
N SER A 333 1.67 -11.59 -8.97
CA SER A 333 0.66 -12.29 -8.20
C SER A 333 0.61 -11.82 -6.75
N THR A 334 -0.58 -11.64 -6.22
CA THR A 334 -0.81 -11.45 -4.77
C THR A 334 -0.84 -12.77 -4.01
N ARG A 335 -0.77 -13.90 -4.72
CA ARG A 335 -0.78 -15.26 -4.18
C ARG A 335 0.19 -16.12 -4.97
N GLY A 336 0.83 -17.07 -4.33
CA GLY A 336 1.58 -18.05 -5.07
C GLY A 336 2.92 -18.43 -4.49
N LYS A 337 3.76 -18.97 -5.37
CA LYS A 337 5.12 -19.39 -5.08
C LYS A 337 6.11 -18.30 -5.46
N PRO A 338 7.33 -18.31 -4.91
CA PRO A 338 8.42 -17.44 -5.36
C PRO A 338 8.64 -17.60 -6.87
N HIS A 339 8.90 -16.48 -7.56
CA HIS A 339 9.14 -16.48 -9.00
C HIS A 339 10.60 -16.25 -9.38
N GLY A 340 11.47 -16.05 -8.38
CA GLY A 340 12.92 -16.05 -8.58
C GLY A 340 13.50 -14.82 -9.27
N LYS A 341 12.82 -13.68 -9.31
CA LYS A 341 13.27 -12.44 -9.94
C LYS A 341 13.15 -11.21 -9.07
N GLY A 342 13.08 -11.38 -7.74
CA GLY A 342 13.02 -10.28 -6.80
C GLY A 342 14.30 -9.44 -6.81
N SER A 343 14.14 -8.14 -6.65
CA SER A 343 15.25 -7.18 -6.61
C SER A 343 14.89 -5.96 -5.79
N ILE A 344 15.90 -5.19 -5.42
CA ILE A 344 15.75 -3.84 -4.88
C ILE A 344 16.34 -2.88 -5.90
N VAL A 345 15.60 -1.85 -6.24
CA VAL A 345 16.11 -0.70 -6.99
C VAL A 345 16.29 0.46 -6.04
N VAL A 346 17.42 1.14 -6.13
CA VAL A 346 17.73 2.37 -5.41
C VAL A 346 17.54 3.54 -6.34
N LEU A 347 16.65 4.44 -5.98
CA LEU A 347 16.42 5.68 -6.71
C LEU A 347 17.00 6.86 -5.92
N ASP A 348 17.62 7.81 -6.61
CA ASP A 348 17.75 9.17 -6.09
C ASP A 348 16.35 9.74 -5.90
N PHE A 349 15.96 10.04 -4.66
CA PHE A 349 14.57 10.35 -4.34
C PHE A 349 14.12 11.73 -4.86
N ALA A 350 15.05 12.65 -5.08
CA ALA A 350 14.74 13.98 -5.61
C ALA A 350 14.53 13.96 -7.12
N THR A 351 15.35 13.19 -7.85
CA THR A 351 15.36 13.15 -9.32
C THR A 351 14.60 11.97 -9.90
N GLY A 352 14.37 10.91 -9.13
CA GLY A 352 13.79 9.64 -9.59
C GLY A 352 14.74 8.81 -10.47
N LYS A 353 16.03 9.15 -10.53
CA LYS A 353 17.00 8.37 -11.30
C LYS A 353 17.37 7.07 -10.60
N VAL A 354 17.45 5.98 -11.36
CA VAL A 354 17.94 4.69 -10.86
C VAL A 354 19.44 4.80 -10.66
N GLU A 355 19.92 4.55 -9.44
CA GLU A 355 21.35 4.53 -9.10
C GLU A 355 21.88 3.10 -9.03
N HIS A 356 21.15 2.19 -8.39
CA HIS A 356 21.56 0.81 -8.22
C HIS A 356 20.38 -0.16 -8.41
N THR A 357 20.71 -1.39 -8.76
CA THR A 357 19.76 -2.53 -8.74
C THR A 357 20.45 -3.72 -8.09
N TRP A 358 19.90 -4.18 -6.97
CA TRP A 358 20.40 -5.33 -6.21
C TRP A 358 19.47 -6.54 -6.39
N PRO A 359 19.91 -7.59 -7.09
CA PRO A 359 19.10 -8.81 -7.17
C PRO A 359 19.08 -9.53 -5.81
N ILE A 360 17.93 -10.09 -5.46
CA ILE A 360 17.87 -10.99 -4.31
C ILE A 360 18.55 -12.32 -4.70
N PRO A 361 19.54 -12.80 -3.95
CA PRO A 361 20.24 -14.06 -4.25
C PRO A 361 19.26 -15.24 -4.37
N GLY A 362 19.36 -15.98 -5.48
CA GLY A 362 18.41 -17.05 -5.82
C GLY A 362 17.02 -16.58 -6.24
N GLY A 363 16.77 -15.27 -6.24
CA GLY A 363 15.59 -14.64 -6.82
C GLY A 363 14.52 -14.44 -5.78
N GLY A 364 14.20 -14.24 -4.82
CA GLY A 364 13.18 -14.11 -3.78
C GLY A 364 11.99 -13.21 -4.12
N SER A 365 11.21 -12.91 -3.11
CA SER A 365 10.00 -12.09 -3.21
C SER A 365 9.98 -10.99 -2.13
N PRO A 366 10.91 -9.99 -2.21
CA PRO A 366 10.94 -8.89 -1.25
C PRO A 366 9.62 -8.11 -1.31
N ASP A 367 9.05 -7.87 -0.13
CA ASP A 367 7.70 -7.34 0.00
C ASP A 367 7.68 -6.07 0.87
N MET A 368 7.19 -6.17 2.09
CA MET A 368 6.97 -5.02 2.97
C MET A 368 7.89 -5.04 4.21
N GLY A 369 8.32 -3.84 4.60
CA GLY A 369 9.18 -3.68 5.77
C GLY A 369 9.57 -2.25 6.05
N ASN A 370 10.80 -2.03 6.50
CA ASN A 370 11.40 -0.70 6.60
C ASN A 370 12.91 -0.71 6.93
N VAL A 371 13.48 0.48 6.98
CA VAL A 371 14.90 0.71 7.21
C VAL A 371 15.23 0.68 8.72
N SER A 372 16.38 0.15 9.10
CA SER A 372 16.90 0.16 10.47
C SER A 372 17.10 1.58 11.03
N VAL A 373 17.24 1.69 12.35
CA VAL A 373 17.45 2.97 13.05
C VAL A 373 18.63 3.75 12.47
N ASP A 374 19.74 3.05 12.23
CA ASP A 374 20.99 3.65 11.73
C ASP A 374 21.06 3.81 10.21
N GLY A 375 19.99 3.37 9.50
CA GLY A 375 19.91 3.46 8.05
C GLY A 375 20.69 2.41 7.28
N LYS A 376 21.40 1.49 7.96
CA LYS A 376 22.34 0.56 7.33
C LYS A 376 21.72 -0.73 6.81
N GLN A 377 20.54 -1.07 7.27
CA GLN A 377 19.80 -2.26 6.84
C GLN A 377 18.40 -1.90 6.36
N LEU A 378 18.02 -2.48 5.23
CA LEU A 378 16.65 -2.53 4.75
C LEU A 378 16.10 -3.92 5.09
N TRP A 379 15.09 -3.96 5.97
CA TRP A 379 14.44 -5.19 6.41
C TRP A 379 13.15 -5.41 5.65
N LEU A 380 13.04 -6.49 4.90
CA LEU A 380 11.87 -6.81 4.09
C LEU A 380 11.39 -8.24 4.34
N SER A 381 10.08 -8.42 4.35
CA SER A 381 9.48 -9.74 4.26
C SER A 381 9.75 -10.37 2.90
N GLY A 382 10.16 -11.62 2.88
CA GLY A 382 10.18 -12.47 1.69
C GLY A 382 8.86 -13.26 1.63
N ARG A 383 7.81 -12.63 1.10
CA ARG A 383 6.42 -13.08 1.27
C ARG A 383 6.16 -14.52 0.88
N PHE A 384 6.66 -14.93 -0.28
CA PHE A 384 6.44 -16.29 -0.80
C PHE A 384 7.58 -17.25 -0.44
N ASP A 385 8.65 -16.74 0.18
CA ASP A 385 9.83 -17.50 0.57
C ASP A 385 9.79 -17.90 2.06
N ASN A 386 8.87 -17.28 2.84
CA ASN A 386 8.75 -17.47 4.29
C ASN A 386 10.04 -17.12 5.04
N VAL A 387 10.66 -16.02 4.61
CA VAL A 387 11.86 -15.45 5.22
C VAL A 387 11.69 -13.96 5.50
N VAL A 388 12.60 -13.39 6.25
CA VAL A 388 12.88 -11.96 6.29
C VAL A 388 14.24 -11.76 5.64
N TYR A 389 14.36 -10.77 4.77
CA TYR A 389 15.62 -10.30 4.22
C TYR A 389 16.16 -9.15 5.07
N ASP A 390 17.40 -9.28 5.51
CA ASP A 390 18.24 -8.22 6.06
C ASP A 390 19.22 -7.80 4.95
N ILE A 391 19.00 -6.62 4.37
CA ILE A 391 19.70 -6.13 3.18
C ILE A 391 20.58 -4.95 3.60
N ASN A 392 21.88 -5.04 3.37
CA ASN A 392 22.82 -3.96 3.62
C ASN A 392 22.60 -2.83 2.61
N THR A 393 22.33 -1.63 3.08
CA THR A 393 22.02 -0.46 2.22
C THR A 393 23.24 0.12 1.51
N ALA A 394 24.45 -0.26 1.89
CA ALA A 394 25.68 0.21 1.23
C ALA A 394 26.04 -0.57 -0.04
N ASP A 395 25.73 -1.89 -0.07
CA ASP A 395 26.18 -2.78 -1.15
C ASP A 395 25.09 -3.76 -1.66
N GLY A 396 23.91 -3.74 -1.04
CA GLY A 396 22.81 -4.65 -1.40
C GLY A 396 23.02 -6.10 -1.00
N SER A 397 24.02 -6.43 -0.17
CA SER A 397 24.22 -7.79 0.32
C SER A 397 23.06 -8.24 1.21
N VAL A 398 22.63 -9.52 1.07
CA VAL A 398 21.39 -10.03 1.65
C VAL A 398 21.69 -11.20 2.59
N LYS A 399 21.09 -11.15 3.79
CA LYS A 399 20.93 -12.29 4.68
C LYS A 399 19.46 -12.67 4.76
N SER A 400 19.16 -13.97 4.83
CA SER A 400 17.80 -14.47 4.92
C SER A 400 17.57 -15.16 6.26
N ILE A 401 16.47 -14.84 6.94
CA ILE A 401 16.09 -15.35 8.25
C ILE A 401 14.77 -16.09 8.11
N PRO A 402 14.68 -17.40 8.35
CA PRO A 402 13.43 -18.16 8.27
C PRO A 402 12.39 -17.65 9.29
N VAL A 403 11.13 -17.50 8.85
CA VAL A 403 10.01 -17.06 9.67
C VAL A 403 8.75 -17.89 9.40
N GLY A 404 7.57 -17.42 9.83
CA GLY A 404 6.29 -18.08 9.57
C GLY A 404 5.84 -17.95 8.11
N GLN A 405 4.64 -18.48 7.80
CA GLN A 405 4.13 -18.54 6.44
C GLN A 405 3.53 -17.20 5.99
N GLU A 406 3.90 -16.80 4.78
CA GLU A 406 3.51 -15.52 4.15
C GLU A 406 3.76 -14.32 5.08
N PRO A 407 5.02 -14.01 5.45
CA PRO A 407 5.32 -12.76 6.14
C PRO A 407 4.92 -11.56 5.28
N HIS A 408 4.50 -10.44 5.92
CA HIS A 408 4.08 -9.25 5.21
C HIS A 408 4.63 -7.99 5.88
N GLY A 409 3.86 -6.96 6.15
CA GLY A 409 4.30 -5.66 6.64
C GLY A 409 5.01 -5.71 8.00
N LEU A 410 6.28 -6.10 8.01
CA LEU A 410 7.11 -6.10 9.21
C LEU A 410 7.47 -4.68 9.65
N THR A 411 7.78 -4.54 10.94
CA THR A 411 8.26 -3.29 11.53
C THR A 411 9.55 -3.52 12.29
N VAL A 412 10.59 -2.77 11.93
CA VAL A 412 11.80 -2.61 12.75
C VAL A 412 11.49 -1.56 13.82
N TRP A 413 11.79 -1.84 15.08
CA TRP A 413 11.49 -0.93 16.17
C TRP A 413 12.64 -0.85 17.18
N PRO A 414 12.92 0.35 17.79
CA PRO A 414 12.32 1.64 17.50
C PRO A 414 12.74 2.22 16.14
N GLN A 415 12.03 3.26 15.69
CA GLN A 415 12.38 4.04 14.50
C GLN A 415 12.58 5.52 14.88
N PRO A 416 13.52 6.24 14.18
CA PRO A 416 13.64 7.68 14.35
C PRO A 416 12.40 8.41 13.83
N GLY A 417 12.11 9.56 14.43
CA GLY A 417 10.95 10.39 14.12
C GLY A 417 10.20 10.82 15.37
N ARG A 418 9.41 11.86 15.26
CA ARG A 418 8.63 12.44 16.36
C ARG A 418 7.25 11.79 16.53
N LEU A 419 6.72 11.27 15.42
CA LEU A 419 5.41 10.62 15.35
C LEU A 419 5.38 9.63 14.19
N SER A 420 4.40 8.75 14.19
CA SER A 420 4.11 7.83 13.09
C SER A 420 2.76 8.15 12.45
N LEU A 421 2.73 8.22 11.13
CA LEU A 421 1.48 8.30 10.37
C LEU A 421 0.90 6.91 10.02
N GLY A 422 1.51 5.84 10.54
CA GLY A 422 1.02 4.48 10.38
C GLY A 422 1.82 3.63 9.38
N HIS A 423 1.18 2.65 8.77
CA HIS A 423 1.78 1.61 7.93
C HIS A 423 2.88 0.86 8.71
N THR A 424 4.02 0.52 8.11
CA THR A 424 5.16 -0.08 8.82
C THR A 424 6.06 0.96 9.51
N GLY A 425 5.65 2.22 9.50
CA GLY A 425 6.35 3.37 10.07
C GLY A 425 6.58 4.47 9.05
N ASN A 426 5.49 5.16 8.63
CA ASN A 426 5.60 6.44 7.96
C ASN A 426 5.95 7.50 9.01
N MET A 427 7.22 7.54 9.39
CA MET A 427 7.72 8.42 10.44
C MET A 427 7.86 9.87 9.96
N ARG A 428 7.65 10.82 10.89
CA ARG A 428 7.82 12.25 10.65
C ARG A 428 8.58 12.91 11.78
#